data_8a2dc4be4065e6aee0636dab4dd35475
#
_entry.id   8a2dc4be4065e6aee0636dab4dd35475
#
_cell.length_a   1.000
_cell.length_b   1.000
_cell.length_c   1.000
_cell.angle_alpha   90.00
_cell.angle_beta   90.00
_cell.angle_gamma   90.00
#
_symmetry.space_group_name_H-M   'P 1'
#
loop_
_entity.id
_entity.type
_entity.pdbx_description
1 polymer ?
#
loop_
_entity_poly.entity_id
_entity_poly.type
_entity_poly.pdbx_seq_one_letter_code
_entity_poly.pdbx_strand_id
1 'polypeptide(L)'
;MKESQIMLIQYLTGVLILVLGALHFLAISALAPTTDKVLYHYGTTGVHNLTNGTLYYYNVKKIYTSLAWGSVFELLLTFLVFHIFNGFRTILSEQFPGGRSEKIITYAMLIAALVVFVWGTRTIVLMLYGGGV
;
A
#
# COMPACT_ATOMS: atom_id res chain seq x y z
N MET A 1 9.36 -24.60 -3.44
CA MET A 1 10.46 -23.83 -2.80
C MET A 1 10.83 -24.50 -1.49
N LYS A 2 12.12 -24.52 -1.16
CA LYS A 2 12.53 -25.01 0.16
C LYS A 2 12.13 -23.98 1.23
N GLU A 3 11.77 -24.43 2.42
CA GLU A 3 11.34 -23.53 3.52
C GLU A 3 12.34 -22.42 3.81
N SER A 4 13.64 -22.74 3.76
CA SER A 4 14.72 -21.74 3.92
C SER A 4 14.66 -20.59 2.89
N GLN A 5 14.21 -20.85 1.66
CA GLN A 5 14.06 -19.82 0.64
C GLN A 5 12.86 -18.92 0.92
N ILE A 6 11.77 -19.51 1.42
CA ILE A 6 10.58 -18.74 1.81
C ILE A 6 10.90 -17.81 2.98
N MET A 7 11.64 -18.30 3.98
CA MET A 7 12.09 -17.47 5.11
C MET A 7 13.01 -16.34 4.65
N LEU A 8 13.97 -16.62 3.76
CA LEU A 8 14.85 -15.58 3.22
C LEU A 8 14.07 -14.49 2.50
N ILE A 9 13.10 -14.87 1.67
CA ILE A 9 12.22 -13.91 0.97
C ILE A 9 11.38 -13.12 1.98
N GLN A 10 10.92 -13.76 3.06
CA GLN A 10 10.16 -13.10 4.12
C GLN A 10 10.99 -12.00 4.80
N TYR A 11 12.25 -12.25 5.14
CA TYR A 11 13.14 -11.24 5.71
C TYR A 11 13.45 -10.12 4.70
N LEU A 12 13.77 -10.48 3.46
CA LEU A 12 14.08 -9.52 2.41
C LEU A 12 12.88 -8.58 2.14
N THR A 13 11.68 -9.14 2.04
CA THR A 13 10.46 -8.33 1.84
C THR A 13 10.18 -7.44 3.05
N GLY A 14 10.46 -7.88 4.27
CA GLY A 14 10.35 -7.05 5.47
C GLY A 14 11.25 -5.81 5.41
N VAL A 15 12.51 -5.97 5.01
CA VAL A 15 13.44 -4.85 4.83
C VAL A 15 12.98 -3.92 3.70
N LEU A 16 12.53 -4.46 2.57
CA LEU A 16 12.02 -3.67 1.46
C LEU A 16 10.78 -2.85 1.84
N ILE A 17 9.86 -3.44 2.62
CA ILE A 17 8.68 -2.73 3.14
C ILE A 17 9.10 -1.57 4.03
N LEU A 18 10.13 -1.75 4.85
CA LEU A 18 10.62 -0.68 5.73
C LEU A 18 11.17 0.50 4.91
N VAL A 19 11.96 0.23 3.87
CA VAL A 19 12.51 1.25 2.97
C VAL A 19 11.40 1.93 2.17
N LEU A 20 10.54 1.15 1.51
CA LEU A 20 9.45 1.69 0.69
C LEU A 20 8.38 2.40 1.54
N GLY A 21 8.12 1.90 2.75
CA GLY A 21 7.23 2.54 3.72
C GLY A 21 7.77 3.89 4.21
N ALA A 22 9.08 3.98 4.45
CA ALA A 22 9.74 5.25 4.77
C ALA A 22 9.64 6.24 3.61
N LEU A 23 9.84 5.78 2.36
CA LEU A 23 9.64 6.61 1.17
C LEU A 23 8.18 7.05 1.01
N HIS A 24 7.23 6.15 1.25
CA HIS A 24 5.81 6.46 1.23
C HIS A 24 5.45 7.53 2.27
N PHE A 25 5.94 7.37 3.50
CA PHE A 25 5.75 8.36 4.57
C PHE A 25 6.38 9.71 4.20
N LEU A 26 7.60 9.70 3.65
CA LEU A 26 8.29 10.90 3.18
C LEU A 26 7.50 11.62 2.07
N ALA A 27 6.95 10.86 1.11
CA ALA A 27 6.14 11.41 0.05
C ALA A 27 4.91 12.15 0.58
N ILE A 28 4.23 11.57 1.56
CA ILE A 28 3.02 12.16 2.14
C ILE A 28 3.35 13.32 3.07
N SER A 29 4.42 13.22 3.88
CA SER A 29 4.71 14.18 4.94
C SER A 29 5.57 15.37 4.50
N ALA A 30 6.56 15.13 3.66
CA ALA A 30 7.57 16.14 3.31
C ALA A 30 7.49 16.64 1.87
N LEU A 31 7.04 15.80 0.94
CA LEU A 31 6.96 16.12 -0.49
C LEU A 31 5.56 16.55 -0.94
N ALA A 32 4.56 16.44 -0.07
CA ALA A 32 3.24 16.98 -0.36
C ALA A 32 3.37 18.50 -0.59
N PRO A 33 2.88 19.01 -1.72
CA PRO A 33 3.06 20.43 -2.04
C PRO A 33 2.38 21.31 -0.98
N THR A 34 3.18 22.12 -0.32
CA THR A 34 2.75 23.04 0.74
C THR A 34 2.14 24.33 0.21
N THR A 35 2.16 24.56 -1.09
CA THR A 35 2.07 25.92 -1.66
C THR A 35 0.87 26.18 -2.57
N ASP A 36 0.10 25.22 -2.95
CA ASP A 36 -1.11 25.52 -3.68
C ASP A 36 -2.19 25.95 -2.69
N LYS A 37 -2.39 27.27 -2.62
CA LYS A 37 -3.58 27.89 -2.02
C LYS A 37 -4.81 27.37 -2.77
N VAL A 38 -5.28 26.20 -2.41
CA VAL A 38 -6.57 25.76 -2.88
C VAL A 38 -7.62 26.56 -2.14
N LEU A 39 -8.06 27.64 -2.75
CA LEU A 39 -9.19 28.43 -2.32
C LEU A 39 -10.45 27.59 -2.51
N TYR A 40 -10.80 26.79 -1.49
CA TYR A 40 -12.14 26.22 -1.45
C TYR A 40 -13.12 27.31 -0.99
N HIS A 41 -13.92 27.77 -1.92
CA HIS A 41 -15.17 28.46 -1.61
C HIS A 41 -16.15 27.44 -1.02
N TYR A 42 -16.05 27.21 0.26
CA TYR A 42 -17.15 26.60 1.00
C TYR A 42 -18.04 27.74 1.50
N GLY A 43 -19.22 27.87 0.86
CA GLY A 43 -20.36 28.68 1.28
C GLY A 43 -20.05 29.91 2.16
N THR A 44 -19.97 31.04 1.54
CA THR A 44 -20.23 32.41 2.02
C THR A 44 -19.33 33.11 3.01
N THR A 45 -18.47 32.51 3.80
CA THR A 45 -17.63 33.32 4.72
C THR A 45 -16.40 32.63 5.26
N GLY A 46 -15.37 32.40 4.48
CA GLY A 46 -14.12 32.01 5.10
C GLY A 46 -13.10 31.41 4.13
N VAL A 47 -12.08 32.19 3.81
CA VAL A 47 -10.85 31.67 3.21
C VAL A 47 -10.10 30.91 4.30
N HIS A 48 -10.33 29.63 4.44
CA HIS A 48 -9.47 28.80 5.26
C HIS A 48 -8.20 28.46 4.48
N ASN A 49 -7.09 29.06 4.86
CA ASN A 49 -5.78 28.61 4.44
C ASN A 49 -5.53 27.21 5.02
N LEU A 50 -5.90 26.18 4.29
CA LEU A 50 -5.55 24.79 4.60
C LEU A 50 -4.09 24.57 4.18
N THR A 51 -3.20 25.22 4.92
CA THR A 51 -1.76 25.01 4.82
C THR A 51 -1.42 23.69 5.48
N ASN A 52 -0.70 22.84 4.78
CA ASN A 52 0.02 21.69 5.30
C ASN A 52 -0.79 20.48 5.78
N GLY A 53 -1.87 20.14 5.12
CA GLY A 53 -2.53 18.85 5.37
C GLY A 53 -1.97 17.76 4.48
N THR A 54 -1.12 16.92 5.01
CA THR A 54 -0.57 15.73 4.34
C THR A 54 -1.66 14.74 3.91
N LEU A 55 -2.82 14.80 4.53
CA LEU A 55 -3.99 13.95 4.26
C LEU A 55 -5.03 14.62 3.38
N TYR A 56 -4.70 15.77 2.78
CA TYR A 56 -5.63 16.45 1.91
C TYR A 56 -5.77 15.71 0.57
N TYR A 57 -6.98 15.36 0.19
CA TYR A 57 -7.27 14.54 -0.99
C TYR A 57 -6.56 15.04 -2.27
N TYR A 58 -6.55 16.34 -2.50
CA TYR A 58 -5.94 16.92 -3.68
C TYR A 58 -4.40 16.73 -3.71
N ASN A 59 -3.75 16.89 -2.58
CA ASN A 59 -2.31 16.67 -2.44
C ASN A 59 -1.95 15.21 -2.63
N VAL A 60 -2.72 14.32 -2.01
CA VAL A 60 -2.59 12.87 -2.18
C VAL A 60 -2.79 12.50 -3.64
N LYS A 61 -3.84 13.01 -4.29
CA LYS A 61 -4.11 12.78 -5.72
C LYS A 61 -2.95 13.23 -6.60
N LYS A 62 -2.38 14.43 -6.35
CA LYS A 62 -1.23 14.94 -7.13
C LYS A 62 0.01 14.05 -7.01
N ILE A 63 0.28 13.49 -5.84
CA ILE A 63 1.37 12.54 -5.67
C ILE A 63 1.09 11.24 -6.44
N TYR A 64 -0.12 10.71 -6.34
CA TYR A 64 -0.52 9.47 -7.03
C TYR A 64 -0.60 9.60 -8.55
N THR A 65 -0.78 10.79 -9.09
CA THR A 65 -0.73 11.02 -10.56
C THR A 65 0.69 10.99 -11.11
N SER A 66 1.71 11.02 -10.27
CA SER A 66 3.09 10.83 -10.70
C SER A 66 3.37 9.34 -10.92
N LEU A 67 3.79 8.97 -12.12
CA LEU A 67 4.14 7.58 -12.45
C LEU A 67 5.23 7.03 -11.53
N ALA A 68 6.20 7.85 -11.15
CA ALA A 68 7.28 7.45 -10.25
C ALA A 68 6.74 7.07 -8.86
N TRP A 69 5.89 7.91 -8.27
CA TRP A 69 5.29 7.62 -6.97
C TRP A 69 4.26 6.49 -7.04
N GLY A 70 3.46 6.43 -8.11
CA GLY A 70 2.56 5.31 -8.34
C GLY A 70 3.29 3.97 -8.38
N SER A 71 4.46 3.92 -9.01
CA SER A 71 5.32 2.71 -9.04
C SER A 71 5.85 2.34 -7.65
N VAL A 72 6.26 3.33 -6.84
CA VAL A 72 6.69 3.08 -5.45
C VAL A 72 5.55 2.50 -4.62
N PHE A 73 4.34 3.02 -4.77
CA PHE A 73 3.16 2.54 -4.04
C PHE A 73 2.75 1.13 -4.48
N GLU A 74 2.84 0.83 -5.77
CA GLU A 74 2.55 -0.51 -6.30
C GLU A 74 3.57 -1.54 -5.81
N LEU A 75 4.86 -1.18 -5.78
CA LEU A 75 5.90 -2.03 -5.21
C LEU A 75 5.69 -2.25 -3.70
N LEU A 76 5.36 -1.19 -2.96
CA LEU A 76 5.04 -1.29 -1.54
C LEU A 76 3.84 -2.22 -1.31
N LEU A 77 2.76 -2.04 -2.07
CA LEU A 77 1.58 -2.90 -2.01
C LEU A 77 1.95 -4.37 -2.28
N THR A 78 2.73 -4.63 -3.34
CA THR A 78 3.15 -5.98 -3.73
C THR A 78 3.91 -6.68 -2.60
N PHE A 79 4.94 -6.02 -2.06
CA PHE A 79 5.75 -6.60 -0.98
C PHE A 79 4.97 -6.71 0.33
N LEU A 80 4.12 -5.75 0.63
CA LEU A 80 3.30 -5.75 1.83
C LEU A 80 2.29 -6.92 1.81
N VAL A 81 1.55 -7.09 0.71
CA VAL A 81 0.60 -8.18 0.54
C VAL A 81 1.31 -9.52 0.66
N PHE A 82 2.42 -9.70 -0.07
CA PHE A 82 3.19 -10.94 0.02
C PHE A 82 3.67 -11.22 1.45
N HIS A 83 4.29 -10.25 2.11
CA HIS A 83 4.85 -10.39 3.44
C HIS A 83 3.80 -10.74 4.49
N ILE A 84 2.66 -10.02 4.49
CA ILE A 84 1.58 -10.25 5.43
C ILE A 84 0.97 -11.63 5.24
N PHE A 85 0.54 -11.97 4.03
CA PHE A 85 -0.17 -13.22 3.80
C PHE A 85 0.74 -14.44 3.90
N ASN A 86 2.01 -14.33 3.50
CA ASN A 86 2.98 -15.39 3.73
C ASN A 86 3.30 -15.55 5.23
N GLY A 87 3.43 -14.46 5.98
CA GLY A 87 3.61 -14.48 7.43
C GLY A 87 2.43 -15.14 8.15
N PHE A 88 1.20 -14.75 7.82
CA PHE A 88 -0.01 -15.37 8.36
C PHE A 88 -0.10 -16.87 8.02
N ARG A 89 0.20 -17.22 6.76
CA ARG A 89 0.25 -18.62 6.35
C ARG A 89 1.19 -19.42 7.24
N THR A 90 2.39 -18.92 7.50
CA THR A 90 3.38 -19.60 8.32
C THR A 90 2.86 -19.81 9.75
N ILE A 91 2.38 -18.75 10.40
CA ILE A 91 1.84 -18.82 11.76
C ILE A 91 0.66 -19.79 11.85
N LEU A 92 -0.29 -19.73 10.92
CA LEU A 92 -1.46 -20.61 10.92
C LEU A 92 -1.07 -22.08 10.66
N SER A 93 -0.10 -22.32 9.79
CA SER A 93 0.38 -23.68 9.51
C SER A 93 1.09 -24.29 10.72
N GLU A 94 1.77 -23.49 11.53
CA GLU A 94 2.38 -23.94 12.79
C GLU A 94 1.32 -24.26 13.85
N GLN A 95 0.23 -23.48 13.90
CA GLN A 95 -0.86 -23.71 14.87
C GLN A 95 -1.75 -24.91 14.52
N PHE A 96 -1.92 -25.18 13.23
CA PHE A 96 -2.77 -26.25 12.72
C PHE A 96 -1.96 -27.23 11.85
N PRO A 97 -1.04 -27.99 12.45
CA PRO A 97 -0.21 -28.91 11.73
C PRO A 97 -1.03 -30.07 11.12
N GLY A 98 -0.77 -30.37 9.88
CA GLY A 98 -1.43 -31.46 9.15
C GLY A 98 -1.54 -31.15 7.65
N GLY A 99 -1.11 -32.07 6.82
CA GLY A 99 -0.98 -31.83 5.38
C GLY A 99 -2.26 -31.40 4.65
N ARG A 100 -3.44 -31.63 5.23
CA ARG A 100 -4.72 -31.17 4.69
C ARG A 100 -5.03 -29.73 5.14
N SER A 101 -4.79 -29.40 6.40
CA SER A 101 -4.98 -28.07 6.95
C SER A 101 -4.00 -27.08 6.34
N GLU A 102 -2.74 -27.44 6.18
CA GLU A 102 -1.72 -26.61 5.52
C GLU A 102 -2.09 -26.24 4.08
N LYS A 103 -2.63 -27.19 3.31
CA LYS A 103 -3.11 -26.91 1.96
C LYS A 103 -4.27 -25.92 1.95
N ILE A 104 -5.24 -26.11 2.84
CA ILE A 104 -6.42 -25.22 2.94
C ILE A 104 -5.96 -23.81 3.32
N ILE A 105 -5.10 -23.69 4.32
CA ILE A 105 -4.53 -22.41 4.77
C ILE A 105 -3.77 -21.74 3.61
N THR A 106 -2.93 -22.48 2.91
CA THR A 106 -2.16 -21.95 1.78
C THR A 106 -3.06 -21.40 0.68
N TYR A 107 -4.09 -22.13 0.28
CA TYR A 107 -5.01 -21.65 -0.76
C TYR A 107 -5.87 -20.48 -0.28
N ALA A 108 -6.35 -20.52 0.96
CA ALA A 108 -7.13 -19.43 1.54
C ALA A 108 -6.30 -18.12 1.60
N MET A 109 -5.05 -18.19 2.05
CA MET A 109 -4.16 -17.05 2.10
C MET A 109 -3.79 -16.53 0.70
N LEU A 110 -3.58 -17.42 -0.27
CA LEU A 110 -3.31 -17.04 -1.65
C LEU A 110 -4.49 -16.30 -2.28
N ILE A 111 -5.71 -16.81 -2.11
CA ILE A 111 -6.91 -16.16 -2.63
C ILE A 111 -7.11 -14.78 -1.97
N ALA A 112 -6.98 -14.71 -0.65
CA ALA A 112 -7.11 -13.46 0.08
C ALA A 112 -6.05 -12.43 -0.36
N ALA A 113 -4.80 -12.85 -0.51
CA ALA A 113 -3.73 -12.01 -1.02
C ALA A 113 -4.05 -11.47 -2.42
N LEU A 114 -4.55 -12.31 -3.31
CA LEU A 114 -4.87 -11.95 -4.68
C LEU A 114 -6.03 -10.95 -4.74
N VAL A 115 -7.05 -11.13 -3.92
CA VAL A 115 -8.19 -10.19 -3.81
C VAL A 115 -7.70 -8.81 -3.32
N VAL A 116 -6.90 -8.77 -2.25
CA VAL A 116 -6.38 -7.51 -1.69
C VAL A 116 -5.44 -6.83 -2.70
N PHE A 117 -4.59 -7.59 -3.36
CA PHE A 117 -3.67 -7.07 -4.38
C PHE A 117 -4.42 -6.44 -5.55
N VAL A 118 -5.36 -7.15 -6.16
CA VAL A 118 -6.16 -6.64 -7.28
C VAL A 118 -6.95 -5.39 -6.90
N TRP A 119 -7.52 -5.37 -5.70
CA TRP A 119 -8.26 -4.21 -5.21
C TRP A 119 -7.35 -3.00 -5.00
N GLY A 120 -6.18 -3.20 -4.39
CA GLY A 120 -5.19 -2.14 -4.17
C GLY A 120 -4.62 -1.60 -5.48
N THR A 121 -4.20 -2.47 -6.39
CA THR A 121 -3.73 -2.09 -7.74
C THR A 121 -4.79 -1.31 -8.50
N ARG A 122 -6.05 -1.75 -8.47
CA ARG A 122 -7.15 -0.99 -9.09
C ARG A 122 -7.20 0.44 -8.56
N THR A 123 -7.06 0.63 -7.27
CA THR A 123 -7.10 1.97 -6.65
C THR A 123 -5.94 2.84 -7.14
N ILE A 124 -4.73 2.31 -7.17
CA ILE A 124 -3.53 3.02 -7.64
C ILE A 124 -3.69 3.40 -9.12
N VAL A 125 -4.14 2.46 -9.96
CA VAL A 125 -4.34 2.69 -11.40
C VAL A 125 -5.40 3.76 -11.66
N LEU A 126 -6.51 3.73 -10.94
CA LEU A 126 -7.56 4.76 -11.06
C LEU A 126 -7.05 6.15 -10.67
N MET A 127 -6.20 6.24 -9.67
CA MET A 127 -5.58 7.50 -9.27
C MET A 127 -4.58 8.01 -10.30
N LEU A 128 -3.76 7.11 -10.89
CA LEU A 128 -2.78 7.45 -11.94
C LEU A 128 -3.44 8.03 -13.18
N TYR A 129 -4.54 7.45 -13.63
CA TYR A 129 -5.21 7.87 -14.87
C TYR A 129 -6.26 8.96 -14.66
N GLY A 130 -6.32 9.54 -13.47
CA GLY A 130 -7.20 10.68 -13.20
C GLY A 130 -8.69 10.35 -13.21
N GLY A 131 -9.04 9.08 -13.21
CA GLY A 131 -10.40 8.61 -13.03
C GLY A 131 -10.90 8.98 -11.65
N GLY A 132 -11.29 10.25 -11.48
CA GLY A 132 -11.92 10.67 -10.25
C GLY A 132 -13.27 9.98 -10.11
N VAL A 133 -13.47 9.34 -8.98
CA VAL A 133 -14.81 9.09 -8.44
C VAL A 133 -15.26 10.39 -7.79
#